data_bbab79db1909d3b4c23c706382fac9d6
#
_entry.id   bbab79db1909d3b4c23c706382fac9d6
#
_cell.length_a   1.000
_cell.length_b   1.000
_cell.length_c   1.000
_cell.angle_alpha   90.00
_cell.angle_beta   90.00
_cell.angle_gamma   90.00
#
_symmetry.space_group_name_H-M   'P 1'
#
loop_
_entity.id
_entity.type
_entity.pdbx_description
1 polymer ?
#
loop_
_entity_poly.entity_id
_entity_poly.type
_entity_poly.pdbx_seq_one_letter_code
_entity_poly.pdbx_strand_id
1 'polypeptide(L)'
;MTEDADSFVEHRRLIIAGSGISGLSAAIYAARSNNEPLVLEGDEPGGQLTLTTEVENYPGFPEGISGPELINNMKEQAKRFGTEVRHGIIEDVDVAEGTSAGDQTQSGNASERPFTVTLKNGDVYTADAIISASGASARTLGIPGEEELMGYGLSTCATCDGAFFRDEKIMVIGGGDAAVEEANFLTKFASKVYLVHRREEFRAEDYWVDRLMEKVDEDEIELILNTEAVELHGTPEEGVDHVTLVEHPEGHPTDKLDDPETEEFDFDVGAVFYAIGHTPNADYLEGTAVQRDDDGYIIAKGGSGANQTATDEPGIFAAGDVVDYHYQQAATAGGMGVKAALDADDYLEELEREEKQAAAAE
;
A
#
# COMPACT_ATOMS: atom_id res chain seq x y z
N MET A 1 34.76 28.77 8.21
CA MET A 1 33.77 29.37 7.30
C MET A 1 33.11 28.16 6.63
N THR A 2 32.06 27.69 7.21
CA THR A 2 31.16 26.67 6.62
C THR A 2 30.26 27.48 5.70
N GLU A 3 30.37 27.24 4.38
CA GLU A 3 29.39 27.71 3.44
C GLU A 3 28.07 27.07 3.84
N ASP A 4 27.11 27.90 4.27
CA ASP A 4 25.71 27.52 4.32
C ASP A 4 25.34 27.12 2.88
N ALA A 5 25.13 25.82 2.67
CA ALA A 5 24.47 25.34 1.49
C ALA A 5 23.06 25.96 1.54
N ASP A 6 22.79 26.95 0.70
CA ASP A 6 21.45 27.45 0.45
C ASP A 6 20.60 26.23 0.08
N SER A 7 19.81 25.74 1.02
CA SER A 7 18.87 24.66 0.78
C SER A 7 17.88 25.17 -0.27
N PHE A 8 17.96 24.63 -1.48
CA PHE A 8 17.07 24.99 -2.56
C PHE A 8 15.66 24.55 -2.18
N VAL A 9 14.80 25.51 -1.87
CA VAL A 9 13.38 25.25 -1.59
C VAL A 9 12.61 25.50 -2.87
N GLU A 10 12.04 24.45 -3.43
CA GLU A 10 11.22 24.53 -4.64
C GLU A 10 9.73 24.46 -4.26
N HIS A 11 8.95 25.47 -4.68
CA HIS A 11 7.50 25.47 -4.45
C HIS A 11 6.78 24.69 -5.55
N ARG A 12 5.80 23.88 -5.13
CA ARG A 12 4.90 23.12 -6.00
C ARG A 12 3.45 23.37 -5.61
N ARG A 13 2.60 23.58 -6.59
CA ARG A 13 1.17 23.73 -6.36
C ARG A 13 0.56 22.44 -5.77
N LEU A 14 0.99 21.27 -6.28
CA LEU A 14 0.54 19.96 -5.85
C LEU A 14 1.69 18.96 -5.81
N ILE A 15 1.87 18.30 -4.68
CA ILE A 15 2.76 17.15 -4.54
C ILE A 15 1.92 15.88 -4.37
N ILE A 16 2.29 14.81 -5.09
CA ILE A 16 1.70 13.48 -4.97
C ILE A 16 2.76 12.54 -4.42
N ALA A 17 2.52 12.00 -3.23
CA ALA A 17 3.39 11.05 -2.57
C ALA A 17 3.06 9.63 -3.04
N GLY A 18 3.97 9.03 -3.82
CA GLY A 18 3.84 7.69 -4.38
C GLY A 18 3.51 7.66 -5.88
N SER A 19 4.18 6.76 -6.59
CA SER A 19 4.01 6.53 -8.05
C SER A 19 3.34 5.20 -8.39
N GLY A 20 2.65 4.61 -7.42
CA GLY A 20 1.77 3.47 -7.68
C GLY A 20 0.55 3.88 -8.51
N ILE A 21 -0.36 2.94 -8.77
CA ILE A 21 -1.54 3.16 -9.62
C ILE A 21 -2.41 4.32 -9.13
N SER A 22 -2.56 4.48 -7.82
CA SER A 22 -3.32 5.57 -7.22
C SER A 22 -2.68 6.92 -7.52
N GLY A 23 -1.38 7.07 -7.24
CA GLY A 23 -0.63 8.30 -7.47
C GLY A 23 -0.55 8.70 -8.95
N LEU A 24 -0.30 7.74 -9.84
CA LEU A 24 -0.26 8.01 -11.28
C LEU A 24 -1.65 8.35 -11.85
N SER A 25 -2.72 7.72 -11.34
CA SER A 25 -4.10 8.10 -11.70
C SER A 25 -4.41 9.53 -11.25
N ALA A 26 -4.03 9.88 -10.01
CA ALA A 26 -4.17 11.25 -9.51
C ALA A 26 -3.36 12.23 -10.37
N ALA A 27 -2.11 11.90 -10.69
CA ALA A 27 -1.23 12.75 -11.50
C ALA A 27 -1.80 13.05 -12.90
N ILE A 28 -2.38 12.03 -13.56
CA ILE A 28 -3.02 12.19 -14.87
C ILE A 28 -4.17 13.21 -14.79
N TYR A 29 -5.03 13.11 -13.78
CA TYR A 29 -6.18 14.00 -13.64
C TYR A 29 -5.77 15.40 -13.19
N ALA A 30 -4.89 15.53 -12.21
CA ALA A 30 -4.38 16.81 -11.73
C ALA A 30 -3.63 17.58 -12.84
N ALA A 31 -2.79 16.90 -13.64
CA ALA A 31 -2.10 17.53 -14.77
C ALA A 31 -3.08 18.01 -15.86
N ARG A 32 -4.17 17.30 -16.10
CA ARG A 32 -5.21 17.73 -17.05
C ARG A 32 -6.02 18.93 -16.56
N SER A 33 -6.06 19.14 -15.26
CA SER A 33 -6.62 20.36 -14.63
C SER A 33 -5.58 21.50 -14.51
N ASN A 34 -4.40 21.38 -15.11
CA ASN A 34 -3.29 22.34 -15.09
C ASN A 34 -2.69 22.60 -13.68
N ASN A 35 -2.74 21.62 -12.79
CA ASN A 35 -2.14 21.74 -11.46
C ASN A 35 -0.62 21.42 -11.44
N GLU A 36 -0.04 21.05 -12.59
CA GLU A 36 1.40 20.77 -12.74
C GLU A 36 1.99 19.91 -11.61
N PRO A 37 1.42 18.71 -11.33
CA PRO A 37 1.78 17.95 -10.16
C PRO A 37 3.22 17.44 -10.22
N LEU A 38 3.90 17.45 -9.06
CA LEU A 38 5.12 16.71 -8.82
C LEU A 38 4.77 15.37 -8.15
N VAL A 39 5.13 14.25 -8.78
CA VAL A 39 5.07 12.92 -8.16
C VAL A 39 6.42 12.59 -7.56
N LEU A 40 6.45 12.25 -6.28
CA LEU A 40 7.61 11.70 -5.57
C LEU A 40 7.44 10.17 -5.46
N GLU A 41 8.34 9.42 -6.08
CA GLU A 41 8.16 7.97 -6.30
C GLU A 41 8.31 7.11 -5.03
N GLY A 42 9.02 7.62 -4.02
CA GLY A 42 9.29 6.84 -2.80
C GLY A 42 10.38 5.77 -2.96
N ASP A 43 10.39 4.81 -2.02
CA ASP A 43 11.37 3.71 -1.98
C ASP A 43 11.12 2.67 -3.09
N GLU A 44 9.85 2.42 -3.41
CA GLU A 44 9.41 1.44 -4.42
C GLU A 44 8.77 2.17 -5.62
N PRO A 45 9.57 2.65 -6.59
CA PRO A 45 9.05 3.34 -7.77
C PRO A 45 8.05 2.50 -8.56
N GLY A 46 6.79 2.97 -8.64
CA GLY A 46 5.70 2.24 -9.30
C GLY A 46 4.86 1.38 -8.35
N GLY A 47 5.32 1.20 -7.11
CA GLY A 47 4.60 0.50 -6.04
C GLY A 47 4.44 -1.00 -6.28
N GLN A 48 3.55 -1.64 -5.55
CA GLN A 48 3.39 -3.10 -5.46
C GLN A 48 3.18 -3.80 -6.82
N LEU A 49 2.57 -3.14 -7.80
CA LEU A 49 2.39 -3.73 -9.13
C LEU A 49 3.70 -3.99 -9.89
N THR A 50 4.80 -3.35 -9.52
CA THR A 50 6.10 -3.63 -10.15
C THR A 50 6.68 -4.98 -9.74
N LEU A 51 6.17 -5.58 -8.68
CA LEU A 51 6.52 -6.91 -8.20
C LEU A 51 5.68 -8.02 -8.88
N THR A 52 4.62 -7.65 -9.61
CA THR A 52 3.69 -8.60 -10.24
C THR A 52 4.09 -8.83 -11.69
N THR A 53 4.32 -10.09 -12.05
CA THR A 53 4.73 -10.48 -13.41
C THR A 53 3.60 -10.34 -14.43
N GLU A 54 2.35 -10.61 -14.02
CA GLU A 54 1.18 -10.54 -14.89
C GLU A 54 -0.04 -10.02 -14.14
N VAL A 55 -0.75 -9.07 -14.74
CA VAL A 55 -1.97 -8.43 -14.21
C VAL A 55 -3.10 -8.73 -15.18
N GLU A 56 -3.99 -9.65 -14.83
CA GLU A 56 -5.14 -10.05 -15.65
C GLU A 56 -6.44 -9.35 -15.25
N ASN A 57 -6.49 -8.77 -14.06
CA ASN A 57 -7.69 -8.19 -13.46
C ASN A 57 -7.81 -6.67 -13.57
N TYR A 58 -6.90 -6.00 -14.31
CA TYR A 58 -7.02 -4.58 -14.60
C TYR A 58 -7.82 -4.35 -15.89
N PRO A 59 -8.97 -3.64 -15.84
CA PRO A 59 -9.83 -3.48 -17.00
C PRO A 59 -9.14 -2.79 -18.18
N GLY A 60 -9.31 -3.31 -19.38
CA GLY A 60 -8.78 -2.76 -20.62
C GLY A 60 -7.67 -3.60 -21.25
N PHE A 61 -7.20 -4.64 -20.58
CA PHE A 61 -6.15 -5.55 -21.04
C PHE A 61 -6.67 -6.99 -21.10
N PRO A 62 -7.35 -7.38 -22.19
CA PRO A 62 -8.00 -8.69 -22.30
C PRO A 62 -7.01 -9.87 -22.35
N GLU A 63 -5.77 -9.62 -22.69
CA GLU A 63 -4.67 -10.61 -22.74
C GLU A 63 -3.73 -10.48 -21.52
N GLY A 64 -4.14 -9.71 -20.47
CA GLY A 64 -3.26 -9.35 -19.38
C GLY A 64 -2.22 -8.27 -19.77
N ILE A 65 -1.46 -7.83 -18.79
CA ILE A 65 -0.32 -6.92 -18.95
C ILE A 65 0.65 -7.12 -17.79
N SER A 66 1.96 -7.00 -18.01
CA SER A 66 2.88 -7.03 -16.87
C SER A 66 2.70 -5.79 -15.97
N GLY A 67 2.84 -5.97 -14.65
CA GLY A 67 2.74 -4.87 -13.70
C GLY A 67 3.70 -3.71 -14.04
N PRO A 68 4.99 -3.96 -14.29
CA PRO A 68 5.93 -2.92 -14.71
C PRO A 68 5.54 -2.19 -16.00
N GLU A 69 4.97 -2.89 -16.99
CA GLU A 69 4.52 -2.28 -18.24
C GLU A 69 3.30 -1.37 -18.01
N LEU A 70 2.33 -1.82 -17.21
CA LEU A 70 1.16 -1.03 -16.85
C LEU A 70 1.57 0.28 -16.16
N ILE A 71 2.45 0.19 -15.17
CA ILE A 71 2.97 1.36 -14.45
C ILE A 71 3.74 2.30 -15.38
N ASN A 72 4.61 1.76 -16.24
CA ASN A 72 5.34 2.58 -17.20
C ASN A 72 4.41 3.31 -18.18
N ASN A 73 3.37 2.64 -18.69
CA ASN A 73 2.36 3.24 -19.56
C ASN A 73 1.64 4.39 -18.88
N MET A 74 1.25 4.23 -17.60
CA MET A 74 0.60 5.27 -16.82
C MET A 74 1.54 6.45 -16.53
N LYS A 75 2.81 6.18 -16.22
CA LYS A 75 3.85 7.19 -15.99
C LYS A 75 4.08 8.04 -17.25
N GLU A 76 4.21 7.41 -18.41
CA GLU A 76 4.34 8.12 -19.69
C GLU A 76 3.04 8.90 -20.03
N GLN A 77 1.87 8.37 -19.68
CA GLN A 77 0.61 9.10 -19.84
C GLN A 77 0.55 10.34 -18.96
N ALA A 78 0.95 10.24 -17.68
CA ALA A 78 1.00 11.38 -16.76
C ALA A 78 1.98 12.47 -17.25
N LYS A 79 3.19 12.09 -17.64
CA LYS A 79 4.21 12.98 -18.20
C LYS A 79 3.72 13.71 -19.46
N ARG A 80 2.98 13.04 -20.34
CA ARG A 80 2.40 13.64 -21.55
C ARG A 80 1.48 14.82 -21.24
N PHE A 81 0.85 14.83 -20.06
CA PHE A 81 -0.02 15.93 -19.59
C PHE A 81 0.71 16.98 -18.76
N GLY A 82 2.02 16.81 -18.51
CA GLY A 82 2.82 17.80 -17.80
C GLY A 82 3.19 17.44 -16.37
N THR A 83 2.88 16.20 -15.92
CA THR A 83 3.35 15.71 -14.62
C THR A 83 4.86 15.60 -14.62
N GLU A 84 5.50 16.13 -13.59
CA GLU A 84 6.90 15.83 -13.28
C GLU A 84 6.96 14.65 -12.31
N VAL A 85 7.88 13.70 -12.57
CA VAL A 85 8.10 12.53 -11.73
C VAL A 85 9.55 12.50 -11.29
N ARG A 86 9.79 12.52 -9.98
CA ARG A 86 11.15 12.48 -9.40
C ARG A 86 11.24 11.35 -8.37
N HIS A 87 12.41 10.73 -8.33
CA HIS A 87 12.73 9.86 -7.21
C HIS A 87 12.96 10.72 -5.97
N GLY A 88 12.29 10.38 -4.88
CA GLY A 88 12.43 11.07 -3.60
C GLY A 88 11.55 10.42 -2.54
N ILE A 89 12.16 10.12 -1.39
CA ILE A 89 11.50 9.52 -0.24
C ILE A 89 11.16 10.65 0.72
N ILE A 90 9.88 10.86 0.96
CA ILE A 90 9.44 11.85 1.94
C ILE A 90 9.79 11.33 3.33
N GLU A 91 10.50 12.14 4.09
CA GLU A 91 10.84 11.90 5.48
C GLU A 91 9.80 12.50 6.41
N ASP A 92 9.37 13.73 6.10
CA ASP A 92 8.47 14.49 6.96
C ASP A 92 7.65 15.52 6.17
N VAL A 93 6.47 15.84 6.69
CA VAL A 93 5.60 16.92 6.22
C VAL A 93 5.24 17.81 7.39
N ASP A 94 5.74 19.03 7.36
CA ASP A 94 5.41 20.08 8.31
C ASP A 94 4.28 20.98 7.79
N VAL A 95 3.42 21.43 8.71
CA VAL A 95 2.39 22.44 8.46
C VAL A 95 2.87 23.78 9.03
N ALA A 96 2.85 24.85 8.24
CA ALA A 96 3.29 26.17 8.70
C ALA A 96 2.60 26.60 9.99
N GLU A 97 3.36 27.12 10.98
CA GLU A 97 2.81 27.59 12.26
C GLU A 97 1.76 28.69 12.04
N GLY A 98 0.57 28.51 12.59
CA GLY A 98 -0.57 29.45 12.49
C GLY A 98 -1.84 28.84 11.89
N THR A 99 -1.78 27.59 11.44
CA THR A 99 -2.87 26.91 10.72
C THR A 99 -3.49 25.71 11.43
N SER A 100 -3.16 25.47 12.71
CA SER A 100 -3.74 24.32 13.44
C SER A 100 -5.28 24.41 13.52
N ALA A 101 -5.92 23.28 13.23
CA ALA A 101 -7.37 23.05 13.07
C ALA A 101 -8.25 23.36 14.32
N GLY A 102 -7.75 24.08 15.31
CA GLY A 102 -8.46 24.38 16.56
C GLY A 102 -9.15 25.75 16.64
N ASP A 103 -8.88 26.68 15.75
CA ASP A 103 -9.47 28.03 15.82
C ASP A 103 -10.22 28.41 14.56
N GLN A 104 -11.47 27.94 14.45
CA GLN A 104 -12.42 28.30 13.36
C GLN A 104 -12.89 29.76 13.43
N THR A 105 -12.30 30.61 14.27
CA THR A 105 -12.75 32.01 14.49
C THR A 105 -11.82 33.07 13.92
N GLN A 106 -10.65 32.68 13.37
CA GLN A 106 -9.79 33.63 12.69
C GLN A 106 -9.67 33.26 11.20
N SER A 107 -10.13 34.19 10.35
CA SER A 107 -9.81 34.19 8.93
C SER A 107 -8.30 34.41 8.75
N GLY A 108 -7.52 33.34 8.92
CA GLY A 108 -6.12 33.32 8.50
C GLY A 108 -6.09 33.38 6.98
N ASN A 109 -5.32 34.26 6.40
CA ASN A 109 -5.14 34.38 4.96
C ASN A 109 -4.69 33.02 4.42
N ALA A 110 -5.36 32.53 3.37
CA ALA A 110 -5.02 31.28 2.67
C ALA A 110 -3.54 31.25 2.18
N SER A 111 -2.91 32.42 2.05
CA SER A 111 -1.52 32.60 1.62
C SER A 111 -0.45 32.20 2.68
N GLU A 112 -0.84 31.73 3.86
CA GLU A 112 0.11 31.37 4.95
C GLU A 112 0.26 29.86 5.15
N ARG A 113 -0.16 29.02 4.18
CA ARG A 113 -0.22 27.55 4.31
C ARG A 113 0.54 26.75 3.27
N PRO A 114 1.78 26.98 2.89
CA PRO A 114 2.52 25.95 2.20
C PRO A 114 2.88 24.84 3.20
N PHE A 115 2.61 23.59 2.83
CA PHE A 115 3.22 22.44 3.46
C PHE A 115 4.71 22.46 3.16
N THR A 116 5.53 22.12 4.14
CA THR A 116 6.96 21.87 3.92
C THR A 116 7.16 20.35 3.83
N VAL A 117 7.68 19.89 2.71
CA VAL A 117 7.95 18.48 2.44
C VAL A 117 9.46 18.27 2.43
N THR A 118 9.98 17.55 3.40
CA THR A 118 11.39 17.21 3.53
C THR A 118 11.65 15.80 3.05
N LEU A 119 12.63 15.60 2.17
CA LEU A 119 13.05 14.31 1.70
C LEU A 119 14.23 13.75 2.51
N LYS A 120 14.37 12.43 2.58
CA LYS A 120 15.51 11.76 3.25
C LYS A 120 16.88 12.15 2.73
N ASN A 121 16.98 12.63 1.50
CA ASN A 121 18.23 13.13 0.92
C ASN A 121 18.55 14.60 1.31
N GLY A 122 17.66 15.26 2.04
CA GLY A 122 17.77 16.64 2.50
C GLY A 122 17.18 17.68 1.54
N ASP A 123 16.61 17.30 0.40
CA ASP A 123 15.86 18.21 -0.47
C ASP A 123 14.57 18.66 0.23
N VAL A 124 14.19 19.92 0.01
CA VAL A 124 13.01 20.52 0.62
C VAL A 124 12.11 21.12 -0.46
N TYR A 125 10.83 20.82 -0.38
CA TYR A 125 9.78 21.41 -1.20
C TYR A 125 8.76 22.12 -0.33
N THR A 126 8.03 23.08 -0.92
CA THR A 126 6.77 23.57 -0.34
C THR A 126 5.63 23.24 -1.28
N ALA A 127 4.43 23.01 -0.72
CA ALA A 127 3.25 22.66 -1.52
C ALA A 127 1.98 23.32 -1.00
N ASP A 128 1.06 23.69 -1.91
CA ASP A 128 -0.27 24.20 -1.52
C ASP A 128 -1.22 23.05 -1.16
N ALA A 129 -1.02 21.88 -1.80
CA ALA A 129 -1.77 20.66 -1.49
C ALA A 129 -0.88 19.40 -1.65
N ILE A 130 -1.26 18.34 -0.93
CA ILE A 130 -0.59 17.03 -0.98
C ILE A 130 -1.65 15.94 -1.20
N ILE A 131 -1.36 14.99 -2.10
CA ILE A 131 -2.08 13.73 -2.21
C ILE A 131 -1.18 12.62 -1.68
N SER A 132 -1.54 12.02 -0.54
CA SER A 132 -0.93 10.79 -0.04
C SER A 132 -1.47 9.60 -0.83
N ALA A 133 -0.65 9.05 -1.72
CA ALA A 133 -0.91 7.85 -2.52
C ALA A 133 0.24 6.86 -2.36
N SER A 134 0.82 6.83 -1.16
CA SER A 134 2.03 6.11 -0.79
C SER A 134 1.83 4.60 -0.63
N GLY A 135 0.56 4.14 -0.64
CA GLY A 135 0.21 2.73 -0.59
C GLY A 135 0.48 2.09 0.77
N ALA A 136 0.51 0.76 0.77
CA ALA A 136 0.87 -0.06 1.92
C ALA A 136 1.83 -1.16 1.46
N SER A 137 2.85 -1.44 2.26
CA SER A 137 3.82 -2.49 1.98
C SER A 137 3.38 -3.79 2.63
N ALA A 138 3.37 -4.88 1.87
CA ALA A 138 3.10 -6.20 2.42
C ALA A 138 4.17 -6.56 3.45
N ARG A 139 3.74 -7.15 4.56
CA ARG A 139 4.67 -7.68 5.56
C ARG A 139 5.32 -8.95 5.03
N THR A 140 6.60 -9.09 5.29
CA THR A 140 7.38 -10.30 5.01
C THR A 140 7.84 -10.94 6.31
N LEU A 141 8.31 -12.19 6.24
CA LEU A 141 8.85 -12.89 7.39
C LEU A 141 10.33 -12.58 7.61
N GLY A 142 11.03 -12.07 6.58
CA GLY A 142 12.47 -11.81 6.58
C GLY A 142 13.30 -13.08 6.51
N ILE A 143 12.78 -14.13 5.88
CA ILE A 143 13.43 -15.44 5.78
C ILE A 143 14.15 -15.61 4.43
N PRO A 144 15.16 -16.49 4.34
CA PRO A 144 15.82 -16.80 3.08
C PRO A 144 14.84 -17.25 1.98
N GLY A 145 15.11 -16.85 0.74
CA GLY A 145 14.31 -17.19 -0.43
C GLY A 145 13.18 -16.18 -0.77
N GLU A 146 12.79 -15.30 0.15
CA GLU A 146 11.68 -14.35 -0.09
C GLU A 146 11.91 -13.41 -1.27
N GLU A 147 13.07 -12.73 -1.29
CA GLU A 147 13.37 -11.73 -2.33
C GLU A 147 13.44 -12.36 -3.73
N GLU A 148 13.95 -13.60 -3.81
CA GLU A 148 14.13 -14.31 -5.08
C GLU A 148 12.82 -14.89 -5.62
N LEU A 149 11.90 -15.27 -4.72
CA LEU A 149 10.66 -15.99 -5.08
C LEU A 149 9.42 -15.08 -5.08
N MET A 150 9.54 -13.81 -4.67
CA MET A 150 8.43 -12.85 -4.74
C MET A 150 7.99 -12.65 -6.20
N GLY A 151 6.71 -12.95 -6.49
CA GLY A 151 6.16 -12.98 -7.85
C GLY A 151 6.49 -14.27 -8.65
N TYR A 152 7.27 -15.18 -8.07
CA TYR A 152 7.66 -16.46 -8.67
C TYR A 152 7.26 -17.65 -7.78
N GLY A 153 5.99 -17.67 -7.37
CA GLY A 153 5.44 -18.68 -6.48
C GLY A 153 5.23 -18.21 -5.04
N LEU A 154 5.90 -17.12 -4.61
CA LEU A 154 5.54 -16.38 -3.40
C LEU A 154 4.70 -15.17 -3.79
N SER A 155 3.54 -15.00 -3.14
CA SER A 155 2.62 -13.87 -3.35
C SER A 155 2.08 -13.33 -2.01
N THR A 156 1.55 -12.12 -2.06
CA THR A 156 0.86 -11.45 -0.93
C THR A 156 -0.60 -11.10 -1.28
N CYS A 157 -1.12 -11.61 -2.40
CA CYS A 157 -2.47 -11.31 -2.89
C CYS A 157 -3.13 -12.54 -3.52
N ALA A 158 -3.94 -13.24 -2.75
CA ALA A 158 -4.67 -14.43 -3.23
C ALA A 158 -5.63 -14.11 -4.41
N THR A 159 -6.30 -12.95 -4.37
CA THR A 159 -7.23 -12.54 -5.42
C THR A 159 -6.53 -12.14 -6.72
N CYS A 160 -5.25 -11.75 -6.64
CA CYS A 160 -4.44 -11.40 -7.80
C CYS A 160 -3.89 -12.67 -8.49
N ASP A 161 -3.26 -13.53 -7.72
CA ASP A 161 -2.37 -14.56 -8.24
C ASP A 161 -2.89 -15.99 -8.09
N GLY A 162 -3.94 -16.20 -7.27
CA GLY A 162 -4.45 -17.55 -7.00
C GLY A 162 -4.85 -18.35 -8.24
N ALA A 163 -5.29 -17.67 -9.31
CA ALA A 163 -5.67 -18.31 -10.54
C ALA A 163 -4.50 -18.94 -11.33
N PHE A 164 -3.26 -18.49 -11.10
CA PHE A 164 -2.06 -19.04 -11.76
C PHE A 164 -1.65 -20.40 -11.20
N PHE A 165 -2.06 -20.74 -9.97
CA PHE A 165 -1.67 -21.95 -9.25
C PHE A 165 -2.80 -23.00 -9.22
N ARG A 166 -3.49 -23.18 -10.38
CA ARG A 166 -4.57 -24.18 -10.50
C ARG A 166 -4.04 -25.59 -10.36
N ASP A 167 -4.79 -26.38 -9.59
CA ASP A 167 -4.49 -27.80 -9.31
C ASP A 167 -3.17 -28.03 -8.55
N GLU A 168 -2.51 -26.93 -8.06
CA GLU A 168 -1.32 -27.01 -7.23
C GLU A 168 -1.67 -27.11 -5.73
N LYS A 169 -0.72 -27.53 -4.93
CA LYS A 169 -0.75 -27.39 -3.47
C LYS A 169 -0.34 -25.97 -3.12
N ILE A 170 -1.18 -25.25 -2.38
CA ILE A 170 -0.93 -23.88 -1.99
C ILE A 170 -0.79 -23.80 -0.48
N MET A 171 0.23 -23.10 0.00
CA MET A 171 0.39 -22.76 1.41
C MET A 171 -0.04 -21.31 1.64
N VAL A 172 -0.85 -21.07 2.69
CA VAL A 172 -1.17 -19.73 3.19
C VAL A 172 -0.53 -19.58 4.58
N ILE A 173 0.21 -18.49 4.79
CA ILE A 173 0.85 -18.22 6.08
C ILE A 173 0.16 -17.04 6.74
N GLY A 174 -0.45 -17.26 7.90
CA GLY A 174 -1.15 -16.24 8.66
C GLY A 174 -2.13 -16.81 9.68
N GLY A 175 -2.93 -15.96 10.33
CA GLY A 175 -3.88 -16.42 11.35
C GLY A 175 -4.90 -15.37 11.80
N GLY A 176 -5.02 -14.28 11.03
CA GLY A 176 -6.08 -13.28 11.14
C GLY A 176 -7.15 -13.49 10.07
N ASP A 177 -8.13 -12.56 10.01
CA ASP A 177 -9.25 -12.60 9.05
C ASP A 177 -8.78 -12.76 7.62
N ALA A 178 -7.79 -11.96 7.19
CA ALA A 178 -7.23 -12.03 5.84
C ALA A 178 -6.69 -13.43 5.50
N ALA A 179 -5.96 -14.06 6.41
CA ALA A 179 -5.40 -15.40 6.16
C ALA A 179 -6.49 -16.46 5.98
N VAL A 180 -7.53 -16.39 6.79
CA VAL A 180 -8.66 -17.32 6.70
C VAL A 180 -9.50 -17.06 5.45
N GLU A 181 -9.74 -15.79 5.11
CA GLU A 181 -10.46 -15.40 3.89
C GLU A 181 -9.69 -15.83 2.63
N GLU A 182 -8.39 -15.56 2.57
CA GLU A 182 -7.53 -15.95 1.45
C GLU A 182 -7.42 -17.48 1.31
N ALA A 183 -7.25 -18.21 2.42
CA ALA A 183 -7.25 -19.67 2.38
C ALA A 183 -8.57 -20.22 1.80
N ASN A 184 -9.72 -19.69 2.26
CA ASN A 184 -11.03 -20.05 1.72
C ASN A 184 -11.15 -19.69 0.22
N PHE A 185 -10.63 -18.52 -0.19
CA PHE A 185 -10.67 -18.10 -1.59
C PHE A 185 -9.86 -19.03 -2.49
N LEU A 186 -8.67 -19.41 -2.06
CA LEU A 186 -7.73 -20.23 -2.82
C LEU A 186 -8.21 -21.67 -3.04
N THR A 187 -9.15 -22.20 -2.25
CA THR A 187 -9.77 -23.51 -2.50
C THR A 187 -10.46 -23.59 -3.87
N LYS A 188 -10.82 -22.45 -4.49
CA LYS A 188 -11.38 -22.37 -5.83
C LYS A 188 -10.42 -22.83 -6.93
N PHE A 189 -9.13 -22.82 -6.65
CA PHE A 189 -8.07 -23.05 -7.62
C PHE A 189 -7.18 -24.22 -7.22
N ALA A 190 -6.75 -24.26 -5.98
CA ALA A 190 -5.79 -25.23 -5.45
C ALA A 190 -6.33 -26.67 -5.48
N SER A 191 -5.44 -27.64 -5.62
CA SER A 191 -5.75 -29.05 -5.31
C SER A 191 -5.92 -29.29 -3.82
N LYS A 192 -5.20 -28.53 -3.00
CA LYS A 192 -5.24 -28.52 -1.53
C LYS A 192 -4.64 -27.21 -1.01
N VAL A 193 -5.27 -26.60 -0.02
CA VAL A 193 -4.72 -25.44 0.69
C VAL A 193 -4.19 -25.88 2.06
N TYR A 194 -2.99 -25.43 2.42
CA TYR A 194 -2.37 -25.63 3.72
C TYR A 194 -2.28 -24.29 4.44
N LEU A 195 -3.03 -24.13 5.54
CA LEU A 195 -2.99 -22.91 6.35
C LEU A 195 -2.04 -23.09 7.52
N VAL A 196 -0.89 -22.39 7.43
CA VAL A 196 0.17 -22.42 8.44
C VAL A 196 -0.01 -21.29 9.42
N HIS A 197 -0.10 -21.61 10.72
CA HIS A 197 -0.23 -20.63 11.77
C HIS A 197 0.66 -20.96 12.97
N ARG A 198 1.34 -19.92 13.50
CA ARG A 198 2.30 -20.05 14.61
C ARG A 198 1.67 -20.30 15.98
N ARG A 199 0.35 -20.38 16.09
CA ARG A 199 -0.41 -20.63 17.33
C ARG A 199 -1.42 -21.75 17.11
N GLU A 200 -1.97 -22.23 18.22
CA GLU A 200 -3.08 -23.18 18.19
C GLU A 200 -4.41 -22.50 17.84
N GLU A 201 -4.60 -21.23 18.26
CA GLU A 201 -5.86 -20.48 18.08
C GLU A 201 -5.68 -19.35 17.06
N PHE A 202 -6.65 -19.20 16.15
CA PHE A 202 -6.74 -18.09 15.22
C PHE A 202 -7.13 -16.80 15.93
N ARG A 203 -6.72 -15.66 15.36
CA ARG A 203 -7.19 -14.31 15.77
C ARG A 203 -8.31 -13.80 14.89
N ALA A 204 -8.70 -14.57 13.89
CA ALA A 204 -9.81 -14.28 13.01
C ALA A 204 -11.13 -14.30 13.77
N GLU A 205 -12.11 -13.52 13.29
CA GLU A 205 -13.46 -13.53 13.84
C GLU A 205 -14.12 -14.92 13.71
N ASP A 206 -14.97 -15.30 14.68
CA ASP A 206 -15.63 -16.60 14.74
C ASP A 206 -16.32 -16.97 13.41
N TYR A 207 -16.93 -16.00 12.75
CA TYR A 207 -17.57 -16.20 11.44
C TYR A 207 -16.60 -16.75 10.37
N TRP A 208 -15.38 -16.23 10.33
CA TRP A 208 -14.38 -16.69 9.39
C TRP A 208 -13.83 -18.06 9.76
N VAL A 209 -13.64 -18.29 11.08
CA VAL A 209 -13.18 -19.58 11.61
C VAL A 209 -14.21 -20.68 11.32
N ASP A 210 -15.51 -20.41 11.49
CA ASP A 210 -16.56 -21.37 11.16
C ASP A 210 -16.50 -21.80 9.68
N ARG A 211 -16.32 -20.85 8.75
CA ARG A 211 -16.18 -21.13 7.33
C ARG A 211 -14.90 -21.89 6.97
N LEU A 212 -13.82 -21.59 7.68
CA LEU A 212 -12.55 -22.32 7.56
C LEU A 212 -12.76 -23.78 7.95
N MET A 213 -13.43 -24.04 9.07
CA MET A 213 -13.66 -25.40 9.55
C MET A 213 -14.59 -26.20 8.63
N GLU A 214 -15.56 -25.55 7.94
CA GLU A 214 -16.33 -26.20 6.88
C GLU A 214 -15.41 -26.72 5.75
N LYS A 215 -14.39 -25.92 5.34
CA LYS A 215 -13.43 -26.31 4.32
C LYS A 215 -12.44 -27.38 4.78
N VAL A 216 -12.11 -27.37 6.07
CA VAL A 216 -11.32 -28.44 6.70
C VAL A 216 -12.11 -29.78 6.70
N ASP A 217 -13.39 -29.74 7.04
CA ASP A 217 -14.28 -30.93 7.03
C ASP A 217 -14.49 -31.47 5.58
N GLU A 218 -14.47 -30.60 4.58
CA GLU A 218 -14.53 -30.95 3.15
C GLU A 218 -13.20 -31.47 2.58
N ASP A 219 -12.13 -31.51 3.39
CA ASP A 219 -10.77 -31.89 2.99
C ASP A 219 -10.15 -30.96 1.92
N GLU A 220 -10.66 -29.74 1.80
CA GLU A 220 -10.08 -28.71 0.89
C GLU A 220 -8.96 -27.90 1.56
N ILE A 221 -9.03 -27.71 2.89
CA ILE A 221 -8.00 -27.03 3.68
C ILE A 221 -7.45 -27.98 4.74
N GLU A 222 -6.14 -27.91 4.96
CA GLU A 222 -5.45 -28.56 6.07
C GLU A 222 -4.76 -27.52 6.94
N LEU A 223 -4.95 -27.64 8.26
CA LEU A 223 -4.35 -26.73 9.24
C LEU A 223 -3.00 -27.25 9.71
N ILE A 224 -1.99 -26.41 9.63
CA ILE A 224 -0.63 -26.68 10.16
C ILE A 224 -0.40 -25.63 11.25
N LEU A 225 -0.81 -25.97 12.48
CA LEU A 225 -0.80 -25.06 13.63
C LEU A 225 0.53 -25.15 14.38
N ASN A 226 0.79 -24.16 15.25
CA ASN A 226 2.01 -24.07 16.04
C ASN A 226 3.29 -24.10 15.20
N THR A 227 3.21 -23.67 13.93
CA THR A 227 4.23 -23.85 12.91
C THR A 227 4.55 -22.51 12.25
N GLU A 228 5.82 -22.27 11.96
CA GLU A 228 6.32 -21.10 11.23
C GLU A 228 7.23 -21.53 10.08
N ALA A 229 7.23 -20.75 8.99
CA ALA A 229 8.19 -20.93 7.90
C ALA A 229 9.51 -20.24 8.26
N VAL A 230 10.62 -20.87 7.91
CA VAL A 230 11.98 -20.36 8.18
C VAL A 230 12.85 -20.23 6.93
N GLU A 231 12.50 -20.89 5.83
CA GLU A 231 13.18 -20.76 4.54
C GLU A 231 12.24 -21.18 3.40
N LEU A 232 12.29 -20.43 2.28
CA LEU A 232 11.61 -20.78 1.02
C LEU A 232 12.63 -21.31 0.02
N HIS A 233 12.28 -22.38 -0.68
CA HIS A 233 13.15 -23.02 -1.67
C HIS A 233 12.47 -23.04 -3.05
N GLY A 234 13.28 -22.79 -4.08
CA GLY A 234 12.84 -22.75 -5.47
C GLY A 234 13.74 -21.89 -6.33
N THR A 235 13.29 -21.58 -7.52
CA THR A 235 13.98 -20.67 -8.44
C THR A 235 12.95 -19.78 -9.17
N PRO A 236 13.35 -18.61 -9.68
CA PRO A 236 12.44 -17.77 -10.49
C PRO A 236 11.92 -18.47 -11.76
N GLU A 237 12.65 -19.46 -12.30
CA GLU A 237 12.25 -20.22 -13.49
C GLU A 237 11.24 -21.33 -13.18
N GLU A 238 11.33 -21.97 -12.00
CA GLU A 238 10.50 -23.12 -11.62
C GLU A 238 9.46 -22.78 -10.55
N GLY A 239 9.59 -21.59 -9.92
CA GLY A 239 8.75 -21.16 -8.81
C GLY A 239 9.18 -21.75 -7.46
N VAL A 240 8.26 -21.71 -6.48
CA VAL A 240 8.45 -22.35 -5.17
C VAL A 240 8.37 -23.87 -5.35
N ASP A 241 9.27 -24.59 -4.70
CA ASP A 241 9.37 -26.06 -4.67
C ASP A 241 8.93 -26.62 -3.32
N HIS A 242 9.54 -26.11 -2.24
CA HIS A 242 9.17 -26.48 -0.87
C HIS A 242 9.48 -25.35 0.11
N VAL A 243 8.96 -25.50 1.32
CA VAL A 243 9.17 -24.57 2.46
C VAL A 243 9.74 -25.35 3.62
N THR A 244 10.83 -24.87 4.22
CA THR A 244 11.29 -25.38 5.50
C THR A 244 10.47 -24.77 6.62
N LEU A 245 9.81 -25.63 7.37
CA LEU A 245 8.93 -25.30 8.49
C LEU A 245 9.54 -25.73 9.81
N VAL A 246 9.22 -24.98 10.87
CA VAL A 246 9.52 -25.38 12.25
C VAL A 246 8.22 -25.43 13.05
N GLU A 247 8.07 -26.47 13.88
CA GLU A 247 6.91 -26.69 14.73
C GLU A 247 7.35 -26.80 16.20
N HIS A 248 6.56 -26.28 17.12
CA HIS A 248 6.74 -26.47 18.56
C HIS A 248 5.39 -26.62 19.25
N PRO A 249 5.17 -27.61 20.17
CA PRO A 249 3.86 -27.88 20.77
C PRO A 249 3.20 -26.70 21.45
N GLU A 250 3.97 -25.74 21.96
CA GLU A 250 3.45 -24.53 22.62
C GLU A 250 3.34 -23.32 21.66
N GLY A 251 3.51 -23.52 20.34
CA GLY A 251 3.50 -22.45 19.34
C GLY A 251 4.73 -21.53 19.40
N HIS A 252 4.81 -20.57 18.46
CA HIS A 252 5.92 -19.64 18.29
C HIS A 252 7.28 -20.34 18.21
N PRO A 253 7.44 -21.33 17.30
CA PRO A 253 8.64 -22.15 17.22
C PRO A 253 9.92 -21.36 16.89
N THR A 254 9.85 -20.26 16.17
CA THR A 254 11.02 -19.43 15.84
C THR A 254 11.65 -18.78 17.07
N ASP A 255 10.88 -18.57 18.14
CA ASP A 255 11.38 -18.10 19.44
C ASP A 255 12.06 -19.23 20.25
N LYS A 256 11.95 -20.49 19.79
CA LYS A 256 12.31 -21.71 20.53
C LYS A 256 13.18 -22.67 19.74
N LEU A 257 13.95 -22.17 18.79
CA LEU A 257 14.79 -23.02 17.89
C LEU A 257 15.80 -23.90 18.66
N ASP A 258 16.23 -23.48 19.85
CA ASP A 258 17.15 -24.26 20.69
C ASP A 258 16.43 -25.29 21.60
N ASP A 259 15.09 -25.32 21.58
CA ASP A 259 14.30 -26.26 22.39
C ASP A 259 14.29 -27.66 21.72
N PRO A 260 14.57 -28.75 22.44
CA PRO A 260 14.57 -30.10 21.87
C PRO A 260 13.18 -30.60 21.43
N GLU A 261 12.09 -29.91 21.79
CA GLU A 261 10.73 -30.20 21.32
C GLU A 261 10.40 -29.46 20.02
N THR A 262 11.30 -28.59 19.52
CA THR A 262 11.17 -27.96 18.19
C THR A 262 11.61 -28.94 17.10
N GLU A 263 10.70 -29.20 16.18
CA GLU A 263 10.95 -30.04 15.00
C GLU A 263 11.03 -29.19 13.74
N GLU A 264 12.03 -29.47 12.88
CA GLU A 264 12.21 -28.85 11.56
C GLU A 264 11.94 -29.88 10.48
N PHE A 265 11.19 -29.48 9.43
CA PHE A 265 10.86 -30.34 8.31
C PHE A 265 10.58 -29.55 7.03
N ASP A 266 10.81 -30.20 5.87
CA ASP A 266 10.48 -29.65 4.57
C ASP A 266 9.06 -30.04 4.16
N PHE A 267 8.36 -29.08 3.48
CA PHE A 267 7.00 -29.27 3.03
C PHE A 267 6.83 -28.83 1.57
N ASP A 268 6.49 -29.79 0.69
CA ASP A 268 6.36 -29.57 -0.76
C ASP A 268 5.07 -28.81 -1.10
N VAL A 269 5.20 -27.66 -1.73
CA VAL A 269 4.08 -26.82 -2.25
C VAL A 269 4.50 -26.13 -3.54
N GLY A 270 3.52 -25.84 -4.42
CA GLY A 270 3.76 -25.10 -5.67
C GLY A 270 3.64 -23.58 -5.52
N ALA A 271 3.03 -23.10 -4.42
CA ALA A 271 2.93 -21.66 -4.14
C ALA A 271 2.76 -21.37 -2.65
N VAL A 272 3.21 -20.18 -2.24
CA VAL A 272 3.06 -19.65 -0.88
C VAL A 272 2.40 -18.28 -0.94
N PHE A 273 1.39 -18.05 -0.09
CA PHE A 273 0.71 -16.77 0.07
C PHE A 273 0.92 -16.24 1.50
N TYR A 274 1.51 -15.06 1.60
CA TYR A 274 1.65 -14.37 2.87
C TYR A 274 0.40 -13.53 3.17
N ALA A 275 -0.37 -13.96 4.14
CA ALA A 275 -1.54 -13.27 4.66
C ALA A 275 -1.28 -12.80 6.10
N ILE A 276 -0.15 -12.11 6.30
CA ILE A 276 0.32 -11.59 7.61
C ILE A 276 0.11 -10.09 7.77
N GLY A 277 -0.62 -9.49 6.82
CA GLY A 277 -1.04 -8.09 6.81
C GLY A 277 -0.09 -7.17 6.05
N HIS A 278 -0.46 -5.89 6.02
CA HIS A 278 0.26 -4.81 5.38
C HIS A 278 0.62 -3.74 6.41
N THR A 279 1.53 -2.86 6.05
CA THR A 279 1.87 -1.66 6.81
C THR A 279 1.66 -0.45 5.91
N PRO A 280 0.72 0.46 6.23
CA PRO A 280 0.50 1.65 5.43
C PRO A 280 1.70 2.60 5.52
N ASN A 281 2.07 3.21 4.39
CA ASN A 281 3.22 4.10 4.29
C ASN A 281 2.81 5.55 4.60
N ALA A 282 2.47 5.84 5.86
CA ALA A 282 1.90 7.12 6.30
C ALA A 282 2.72 7.84 7.38
N ASP A 283 3.87 7.32 7.80
CA ASP A 283 4.64 7.85 8.95
C ASP A 283 5.16 9.26 8.72
N TYR A 284 5.44 9.64 7.48
CA TYR A 284 5.87 10.98 7.12
C TYR A 284 4.82 12.08 7.40
N LEU A 285 3.59 11.71 7.77
CA LEU A 285 2.50 12.64 8.13
C LEU A 285 2.32 12.81 9.65
N GLU A 286 3.22 12.27 10.47
CA GLU A 286 3.11 12.36 11.96
C GLU A 286 3.02 13.80 12.48
N GLY A 287 3.68 14.76 11.80
CA GLY A 287 3.65 16.18 12.17
C GLY A 287 2.36 16.94 11.83
N THR A 288 1.37 16.27 11.19
CA THR A 288 0.14 16.88 10.70
C THR A 288 -1.07 16.49 11.54
N ALA A 289 -2.25 17.08 11.25
CA ALA A 289 -3.52 16.69 11.87
C ALA A 289 -4.18 15.46 11.21
N VAL A 290 -3.51 14.81 10.26
CA VAL A 290 -4.02 13.60 9.60
C VAL A 290 -4.24 12.50 10.63
N GLN A 291 -5.48 12.02 10.72
CA GLN A 291 -5.84 10.93 11.61
C GLN A 291 -5.50 9.58 10.94
N ARG A 292 -5.04 8.63 11.75
CA ARG A 292 -4.82 7.24 11.37
C ARG A 292 -5.61 6.32 12.30
N ASP A 293 -6.01 5.15 11.80
CA ASP A 293 -6.61 4.12 12.62
C ASP A 293 -5.55 3.36 13.46
N ASP A 294 -6.00 2.36 14.21
CA ASP A 294 -5.14 1.56 15.10
C ASP A 294 -4.09 0.73 14.33
N ASP A 295 -4.32 0.47 13.03
CA ASP A 295 -3.41 -0.26 12.15
C ASP A 295 -2.51 0.69 11.32
N GLY A 296 -2.69 2.02 11.48
CA GLY A 296 -1.88 3.06 10.86
C GLY A 296 -2.43 3.58 9.51
N TYR A 297 -3.57 3.09 9.03
CA TYR A 297 -4.19 3.57 7.79
C TYR A 297 -4.76 4.97 7.94
N ILE A 298 -4.60 5.80 6.91
CA ILE A 298 -5.13 7.16 6.91
C ILE A 298 -6.66 7.13 6.89
N ILE A 299 -7.28 7.88 7.81
CA ILE A 299 -8.73 8.07 7.84
C ILE A 299 -9.10 9.22 6.91
N ALA A 300 -9.67 8.88 5.75
CA ALA A 300 -10.29 9.86 4.84
C ALA A 300 -11.78 10.00 5.16
N LYS A 301 -12.38 11.13 4.77
CA LYS A 301 -13.80 11.42 5.07
C LYS A 301 -14.79 10.40 4.51
N GLY A 302 -14.49 9.82 3.36
CA GLY A 302 -15.34 8.81 2.73
C GLY A 302 -16.75 9.34 2.37
N GLY A 303 -17.70 8.39 2.25
CA GLY A 303 -19.10 8.70 2.01
C GLY A 303 -19.47 8.95 0.55
N SER A 304 -20.47 9.80 0.31
CA SER A 304 -20.96 10.18 -1.03
C SER A 304 -20.96 11.70 -1.20
N GLY A 305 -20.50 12.20 -2.34
CA GLY A 305 -20.38 13.64 -2.62
C GLY A 305 -18.93 14.03 -2.92
N ALA A 306 -18.60 15.30 -2.79
CA ALA A 306 -17.24 15.81 -2.91
C ALA A 306 -16.42 15.60 -1.62
N ASN A 307 -15.12 15.80 -1.73
CA ASN A 307 -14.17 15.71 -0.61
C ASN A 307 -14.12 14.35 0.10
N GLN A 308 -14.34 13.25 -0.63
CA GLN A 308 -14.29 11.91 -0.04
C GLN A 308 -12.88 11.49 0.38
N THR A 309 -11.86 12.04 -0.26
CA THR A 309 -10.45 11.72 -0.03
C THR A 309 -9.75 12.72 0.91
N ALA A 310 -10.46 13.79 1.32
CA ALA A 310 -9.94 14.76 2.27
C ALA A 310 -9.69 14.13 3.64
N THR A 311 -8.60 14.53 4.27
CA THR A 311 -8.25 14.17 5.65
C THR A 311 -8.68 15.26 6.64
N ASP A 312 -8.34 15.11 7.92
CA ASP A 312 -8.56 16.16 8.93
C ASP A 312 -7.56 17.32 8.80
N GLU A 313 -6.47 17.15 8.02
CA GLU A 313 -5.57 18.25 7.65
C GLU A 313 -6.05 18.87 6.33
N PRO A 314 -6.54 20.12 6.33
CA PRO A 314 -7.00 20.79 5.12
C PRO A 314 -5.86 20.94 4.10
N GLY A 315 -6.07 20.47 2.86
CA GLY A 315 -5.07 20.46 1.80
C GLY A 315 -4.31 19.15 1.69
N ILE A 316 -4.51 18.19 2.62
CA ILE A 316 -4.01 16.82 2.49
C ILE A 316 -5.16 15.88 2.14
N PHE A 317 -4.97 15.15 1.04
CA PHE A 317 -5.89 14.13 0.52
C PHE A 317 -5.20 12.77 0.54
N ALA A 318 -5.96 11.69 0.68
CA ALA A 318 -5.39 10.35 0.72
C ALA A 318 -6.17 9.37 -0.17
N ALA A 319 -5.44 8.47 -0.86
CA ALA A 319 -6.02 7.55 -1.82
C ALA A 319 -5.19 6.29 -2.03
N GLY A 320 -5.87 5.19 -2.35
CA GLY A 320 -5.26 3.87 -2.55
C GLY A 320 -5.04 3.13 -1.25
N ASP A 321 -4.13 2.18 -1.24
CA ASP A 321 -3.95 1.22 -0.17
C ASP A 321 -3.45 1.83 1.15
N VAL A 322 -3.02 3.09 1.16
CA VAL A 322 -2.75 3.85 2.40
C VAL A 322 -4.02 4.17 3.19
N VAL A 323 -5.21 4.05 2.53
CA VAL A 323 -6.56 4.24 3.09
C VAL A 323 -7.37 2.95 3.04
N ASP A 324 -7.27 2.21 1.92
CA ASP A 324 -8.07 1.02 1.65
C ASP A 324 -7.31 -0.25 2.09
N TYR A 325 -7.59 -0.70 3.30
CA TYR A 325 -7.06 -1.96 3.83
C TYR A 325 -7.88 -3.19 3.43
N HIS A 326 -9.05 -2.99 2.81
CA HIS A 326 -10.00 -4.09 2.54
C HIS A 326 -9.93 -4.61 1.11
N TYR A 327 -10.04 -3.72 0.12
CA TYR A 327 -10.05 -4.17 -1.28
C TYR A 327 -8.64 -4.38 -1.84
N GLN A 328 -7.75 -3.42 -1.63
CA GLN A 328 -6.35 -3.47 -2.06
C GLN A 328 -6.19 -3.93 -3.52
N GLN A 329 -7.04 -3.38 -4.42
CA GLN A 329 -7.05 -3.72 -5.83
C GLN A 329 -6.59 -2.54 -6.68
N ALA A 330 -5.84 -2.83 -7.76
CA ALA A 330 -5.34 -1.82 -8.68
C ALA A 330 -6.44 -0.90 -9.24
N ALA A 331 -7.60 -1.45 -9.60
CA ALA A 331 -8.70 -0.66 -10.14
C ALA A 331 -9.37 0.25 -9.10
N THR A 332 -9.51 -0.21 -7.84
CA THR A 332 -10.04 0.61 -6.74
C THR A 332 -9.07 1.71 -6.37
N ALA A 333 -7.78 1.39 -6.22
CA ALA A 333 -6.71 2.36 -5.95
C ALA A 333 -6.64 3.44 -7.03
N GLY A 334 -6.72 3.05 -8.31
CA GLY A 334 -6.78 3.99 -9.43
C GLY A 334 -8.00 4.93 -9.36
N GLY A 335 -9.18 4.38 -9.05
CA GLY A 335 -10.40 5.16 -8.86
C GLY A 335 -10.33 6.14 -7.68
N MET A 336 -9.68 5.73 -6.57
CA MET A 336 -9.45 6.60 -5.44
C MET A 336 -8.48 7.74 -5.80
N GLY A 337 -7.40 7.46 -6.53
CA GLY A 337 -6.48 8.47 -7.04
C GLY A 337 -7.16 9.54 -7.90
N VAL A 338 -8.10 9.12 -8.78
CA VAL A 338 -8.93 10.06 -9.56
C VAL A 338 -9.74 10.98 -8.65
N LYS A 339 -10.40 10.43 -7.61
CA LYS A 339 -11.17 11.22 -6.65
C LYS A 339 -10.28 12.22 -5.92
N ALA A 340 -9.10 11.79 -5.46
CA ALA A 340 -8.17 12.66 -4.75
C ALA A 340 -7.70 13.83 -5.61
N ALA A 341 -7.44 13.60 -6.89
CA ALA A 341 -7.10 14.68 -7.81
C ALA A 341 -8.23 15.70 -8.00
N LEU A 342 -9.48 15.24 -8.08
CA LEU A 342 -10.66 16.13 -8.21
C LEU A 342 -10.90 16.90 -6.93
N ASP A 343 -10.82 16.25 -5.76
CA ASP A 343 -10.99 16.91 -4.47
C ASP A 343 -9.86 17.95 -4.22
N ALA A 344 -8.61 17.63 -4.63
CA ALA A 344 -7.49 18.56 -4.56
C ALA A 344 -7.64 19.75 -5.53
N ASP A 345 -8.17 19.51 -6.74
CA ASP A 345 -8.44 20.55 -7.72
C ASP A 345 -9.46 21.58 -7.19
N ASP A 346 -10.58 21.09 -6.65
CA ASP A 346 -11.60 21.93 -6.02
C ASP A 346 -11.01 22.78 -4.87
N TYR A 347 -10.17 22.19 -4.03
CA TYR A 347 -9.48 22.88 -2.93
C TYR A 347 -8.52 23.97 -3.44
N LEU A 348 -7.69 23.66 -4.44
CA LEU A 348 -6.73 24.60 -5.01
C LEU A 348 -7.43 25.77 -5.74
N GLU A 349 -8.57 25.51 -6.39
CA GLU A 349 -9.40 26.57 -6.98
C GLU A 349 -10.01 27.50 -5.91
N GLU A 350 -10.39 26.97 -4.75
CA GLU A 350 -10.90 27.75 -3.65
C GLU A 350 -9.82 28.66 -3.04
N LEU A 351 -8.61 28.12 -2.82
CA LEU A 351 -7.45 28.91 -2.39
C LEU A 351 -7.16 30.08 -3.33
N GLU A 352 -7.13 29.85 -4.64
CA GLU A 352 -6.91 30.92 -5.62
C GLU A 352 -8.01 32.01 -5.57
N ARG A 353 -9.25 31.62 -5.31
CA ARG A 353 -10.37 32.59 -5.19
C ARG A 353 -10.20 33.48 -3.95
N GLU A 354 -9.81 32.87 -2.83
CA GLU A 354 -9.56 33.58 -1.57
C GLU A 354 -8.40 34.57 -1.71
N GLU A 355 -7.28 34.15 -2.31
CA GLU A 355 -6.13 35.02 -2.56
C GLU A 355 -6.46 36.21 -3.45
N LYS A 356 -7.21 35.97 -4.54
CA LYS A 356 -7.68 37.06 -5.44
C LYS A 356 -8.60 38.02 -4.74
N GLN A 357 -9.43 37.55 -3.81
CA GLN A 357 -10.32 38.41 -3.01
C GLN A 357 -9.56 39.24 -1.98
N ALA A 358 -8.56 38.62 -1.30
CA ALA A 358 -7.69 39.32 -0.35
C ALA A 358 -6.89 40.43 -1.05
N ALA A 359 -6.26 40.11 -2.18
CA ALA A 359 -5.49 41.10 -2.98
C ALA A 359 -6.37 42.24 -3.57
N ALA A 360 -7.68 42.03 -3.76
CA ALA A 360 -8.61 43.05 -4.24
C ALA A 360 -9.15 43.94 -3.12
N ALA A 361 -8.96 43.54 -1.84
CA ALA A 361 -9.41 44.27 -0.66
C ALA A 361 -8.34 45.21 -0.06
N GLU A 362 -7.06 45.01 -0.45
CA GLU A 362 -5.91 45.88 -0.19
C GLU A 362 -5.83 47.06 -1.20
#